data_faae98c590484cb49ab73f7ce75a972a
#
_entry.id   faae98c590484cb49ab73f7ce75a972a
#
_cell.length_a   1.000
_cell.length_b   1.000
_cell.length_c   1.000
_cell.angle_alpha   90.00
_cell.angle_beta   90.00
_cell.angle_gamma   90.00
#
_symmetry.space_group_name_H-M   'P 1'
#
loop_
_entity.id
_entity.type
_entity.pdbx_description
1 polymer ?
#
loop_
_entity_poly.entity_id
_entity_poly.type
_entity_poly.pdbx_seq_one_letter_code
_entity_poly.pdbx_strand_id
1 'polypeptide(L)'
;CMNIMKIIFSLLILLIFSGCYNTTQPMKTINTTLPKGKFINISKQESKSTFALTKLITDIDRGETIFAFPAKPPTKGYLCNYTTQGDGEVTYSGGKKYLGDWSSELGDIFFDTLTRLGYNIAGDPKDLFNANTSVSSAEYLIAGRVVKMAGNFCSDHDFWYALPTNKYSGEMSITVEWSVLNTLTKNIVLNETTTGYSKLEKPEKQGITTVFENAFAISTEIFAKSSTLRNLAVGKKIVATNENNSKNEIKIEQGKSQKEFNINNLKSNIVTIRIGQGHGSGFFVGNNGYLLTNAHVVGDAKNVQVITSSGIEIEGQIIRKNKSRDVALIKVPLKITNSLSLKFKIPDIATDVYAAGTPINEALKTTVTKGIISNIRVDNASGLKFIQSDASISPGNSGGPLFDKFGSVIGISVAKYNANSAEGLGLFIPLKDAFSAIKLSIK
;
A
#
# COMPACT_ATOMS: atom_id res chain seq x y z
N CYS A 1 44.06 -19.02 -67.27
CA CYS A 1 43.82 -19.66 -65.95
C CYS A 1 43.99 -18.74 -64.73
N MET A 2 44.69 -17.62 -64.86
CA MET A 2 44.98 -16.75 -63.69
C MET A 2 43.86 -15.73 -63.31
N ASN A 3 42.95 -15.43 -64.26
CA ASN A 3 41.86 -14.49 -64.02
C ASN A 3 40.57 -15.11 -63.41
N ILE A 4 40.40 -16.42 -63.52
CA ILE A 4 39.25 -17.12 -62.97
C ILE A 4 39.41 -17.36 -61.44
N MET A 5 40.67 -17.55 -61.00
CA MET A 5 40.99 -17.79 -59.59
C MET A 5 40.84 -16.53 -58.72
N LYS A 6 41.01 -15.31 -59.29
CA LYS A 6 40.78 -14.04 -58.59
C LYS A 6 39.28 -13.73 -58.39
N ILE A 7 38.42 -14.15 -59.33
CA ILE A 7 36.98 -13.95 -59.20
C ILE A 7 36.36 -14.90 -58.17
N ILE A 8 36.88 -16.15 -58.10
CA ILE A 8 36.42 -17.14 -57.14
C ILE A 8 36.87 -16.74 -55.71
N PHE A 9 38.05 -16.15 -55.55
CA PHE A 9 38.53 -15.70 -54.24
C PHE A 9 37.79 -14.42 -53.75
N SER A 10 37.39 -13.51 -54.67
CA SER A 10 36.51 -12.37 -54.32
C SER A 10 35.07 -12.77 -54.03
N LEU A 11 34.54 -13.78 -54.66
CA LEU A 11 33.20 -14.32 -54.36
C LEU A 11 33.16 -15.14 -53.05
N LEU A 12 34.27 -15.83 -52.71
CA LEU A 12 34.38 -16.59 -51.46
C LEU A 12 34.56 -15.68 -50.24
N ILE A 13 35.15 -14.51 -50.41
CA ILE A 13 35.28 -13.50 -49.32
C ILE A 13 33.93 -12.78 -49.09
N LEU A 14 33.06 -12.66 -50.13
CA LEU A 14 31.74 -12.11 -49.98
C LEU A 14 30.72 -13.07 -49.33
N LEU A 15 30.99 -14.39 -49.35
CA LEU A 15 30.10 -15.41 -48.72
C LEU A 15 30.46 -15.70 -47.25
N ILE A 16 31.59 -15.23 -46.75
CA ILE A 16 31.97 -15.43 -45.32
C ILE A 16 31.46 -14.30 -44.42
N PHE A 17 30.94 -13.20 -44.98
CA PHE A 17 30.38 -12.08 -44.23
C PHE A 17 28.84 -12.02 -44.21
N SER A 18 28.13 -13.03 -44.67
CA SER A 18 26.70 -13.20 -44.39
C SER A 18 26.48 -14.01 -43.11
N GLY A 19 27.26 -13.76 -42.07
CA GLY A 19 26.88 -14.08 -40.70
C GLY A 19 25.60 -13.31 -40.42
N CYS A 20 24.54 -13.99 -40.01
CA CYS A 20 23.32 -13.37 -39.52
C CYS A 20 23.69 -12.42 -38.39
N TYR A 21 23.89 -11.13 -38.69
CA TYR A 21 23.85 -10.11 -37.66
C TYR A 21 22.41 -10.06 -37.14
N ASN A 22 22.13 -10.77 -36.10
CA ASN A 22 20.93 -10.51 -35.29
C ASN A 22 21.04 -9.10 -34.76
N THR A 23 20.56 -8.11 -35.51
CA THR A 23 20.52 -6.73 -35.02
C THR A 23 19.47 -6.64 -33.95
N THR A 24 19.89 -6.31 -32.74
CA THR A 24 18.97 -6.06 -31.62
C THR A 24 18.00 -4.97 -32.00
N GLN A 25 16.70 -5.26 -31.88
CA GLN A 25 15.64 -4.31 -32.20
C GLN A 25 15.46 -3.31 -31.06
N PRO A 26 15.14 -2.04 -31.34
CA PRO A 26 14.83 -1.07 -30.30
C PRO A 26 13.63 -1.51 -29.48
N MET A 27 13.73 -1.38 -28.16
CA MET A 27 12.60 -1.56 -27.24
C MET A 27 11.59 -0.45 -27.43
N LYS A 28 10.30 -0.77 -27.30
CA LYS A 28 9.23 0.22 -27.32
C LYS A 28 9.20 0.96 -25.97
N THR A 29 9.74 2.17 -25.94
CA THR A 29 9.61 3.08 -24.80
C THR A 29 8.27 3.83 -24.83
N ILE A 30 7.77 4.21 -23.67
CA ILE A 30 6.54 5.02 -23.54
C ILE A 30 6.99 6.46 -23.25
N ASN A 31 6.95 7.30 -24.29
CA ASN A 31 7.26 8.73 -24.10
C ASN A 31 6.08 9.42 -23.40
N THR A 32 6.27 9.72 -22.12
CA THR A 32 5.30 10.46 -21.31
C THR A 32 5.80 11.87 -21.07
N THR A 33 4.91 12.83 -21.24
CA THR A 33 5.17 14.22 -20.81
C THR A 33 4.49 14.45 -19.46
N LEU A 34 5.14 15.27 -18.63
CA LEU A 34 4.49 15.75 -17.39
C LEU A 34 3.12 16.36 -17.73
N PRO A 35 2.09 16.11 -16.90
CA PRO A 35 0.77 16.69 -17.10
C PRO A 35 0.85 18.20 -17.32
N LYS A 36 0.31 18.68 -18.45
CA LYS A 36 0.23 20.10 -18.76
C LYS A 36 -0.81 20.72 -17.84
N GLY A 37 -0.38 21.49 -16.86
CA GLY A 37 -1.23 22.21 -15.92
C GLY A 37 -0.39 22.92 -14.88
N LYS A 38 -0.85 24.08 -14.37
CA LYS A 38 -0.23 24.68 -13.18
C LYS A 38 -0.53 23.77 -11.99
N PHE A 39 0.39 22.85 -11.67
CA PHE A 39 0.38 22.21 -10.37
C PHE A 39 0.79 23.28 -9.34
N ILE A 40 -0.15 23.64 -8.48
CA ILE A 40 0.14 24.53 -7.36
C ILE A 40 0.73 23.64 -6.28
N ASN A 41 1.98 23.89 -5.90
CA ASN A 41 2.61 23.19 -4.78
C ASN A 41 1.74 23.33 -3.53
N ILE A 42 1.68 22.28 -2.74
CA ILE A 42 0.99 22.31 -1.45
C ILE A 42 1.82 23.19 -0.52
N SER A 43 1.22 24.24 0.06
CA SER A 43 1.93 25.02 1.09
C SER A 43 2.08 24.19 2.37
N LYS A 44 3.14 24.45 3.17
CA LYS A 44 3.34 23.74 4.45
C LYS A 44 2.13 23.85 5.39
N GLN A 45 1.39 24.96 5.32
CA GLN A 45 0.18 25.19 6.10
C GLN A 45 -1.02 24.38 5.61
N GLU A 46 -1.05 24.03 4.31
CA GLU A 46 -2.12 23.21 3.70
C GLU A 46 -1.88 21.71 3.87
N SER A 47 -0.62 21.27 4.01
CA SER A 47 -0.29 19.85 4.19
C SER A 47 -0.64 19.41 5.62
N LYS A 48 -1.77 18.73 5.76
CA LYS A 48 -2.33 18.26 7.04
C LYS A 48 -1.95 16.83 7.37
N SER A 49 -1.68 16.03 6.35
CA SER A 49 -1.38 14.61 6.51
C SER A 49 0.08 14.30 6.27
N THR A 50 0.61 13.35 7.04
CA THR A 50 1.98 12.88 6.93
C THR A 50 2.04 11.56 6.16
N PHE A 51 2.95 11.49 5.19
CA PHE A 51 3.19 10.32 4.36
C PHE A 51 4.56 9.73 4.66
N ALA A 52 4.74 8.44 4.44
CA ALA A 52 6.05 7.80 4.45
C ALA A 52 6.16 6.76 3.34
N LEU A 53 7.33 6.67 2.71
CA LEU A 53 7.66 5.56 1.83
C LEU A 53 8.04 4.35 2.67
N THR A 54 7.36 3.22 2.48
CA THR A 54 7.67 2.00 3.23
C THR A 54 8.48 1.01 2.42
N LYS A 55 8.25 0.96 1.12
CA LYS A 55 8.87 -0.05 0.28
C LYS A 55 8.84 0.33 -1.20
N LEU A 56 9.98 0.13 -1.86
CA LEU A 56 10.09 0.05 -3.31
C LEU A 56 10.53 -1.36 -3.69
N ILE A 57 9.78 -1.98 -4.56
CA ILE A 57 10.06 -3.34 -5.06
C ILE A 57 9.97 -3.37 -6.57
N THR A 58 10.51 -4.44 -7.17
CA THR A 58 10.29 -4.76 -8.57
C THR A 58 9.45 -6.02 -8.71
N ASP A 59 8.62 -6.04 -9.75
CA ASP A 59 7.83 -7.21 -10.19
C ASP A 59 8.20 -7.59 -11.63
N ILE A 60 9.40 -7.26 -12.04
CA ILE A 60 9.97 -7.64 -13.34
C ILE A 60 10.50 -9.06 -13.20
N ASP A 61 10.20 -9.91 -14.19
CA ASP A 61 10.67 -11.28 -14.21
C ASP A 61 12.17 -11.35 -14.47
N ARG A 62 12.85 -12.27 -13.80
CA ARG A 62 14.27 -12.51 -14.05
C ARG A 62 14.46 -13.01 -15.48
N GLY A 63 15.36 -12.37 -16.21
CA GLY A 63 15.60 -12.63 -17.61
C GLY A 63 14.79 -11.76 -18.58
N GLU A 64 13.86 -10.94 -18.07
CA GLU A 64 13.15 -9.95 -18.91
C GLU A 64 14.13 -8.86 -19.34
N THR A 65 14.09 -8.49 -20.63
CA THR A 65 14.92 -7.40 -21.17
C THR A 65 14.42 -6.07 -20.63
N ILE A 66 15.30 -5.31 -19.97
CA ILE A 66 15.01 -4.00 -19.38
C ILE A 66 15.55 -2.84 -20.21
N PHE A 67 16.63 -3.05 -20.96
CA PHE A 67 17.10 -2.11 -21.99
C PHE A 67 17.96 -2.81 -23.02
N ALA A 68 18.13 -2.16 -24.16
CA ALA A 68 18.86 -2.67 -25.30
C ALA A 68 19.88 -1.63 -25.82
N PHE A 69 20.91 -2.13 -26.51
CA PHE A 69 21.83 -1.34 -27.33
C PHE A 69 21.54 -1.63 -28.81
N PRO A 70 20.52 -0.97 -29.40
CA PRO A 70 20.13 -1.27 -30.78
C PRO A 70 21.14 -0.72 -31.78
N ALA A 71 21.39 -1.47 -32.85
CA ALA A 71 22.26 -1.04 -33.96
C ALA A 71 21.76 0.23 -34.67
N LYS A 72 20.44 0.48 -34.63
CA LYS A 72 19.81 1.71 -35.13
C LYS A 72 18.98 2.34 -34.01
N PRO A 73 19.35 3.53 -33.54
CA PRO A 73 18.58 4.21 -32.51
C PRO A 73 17.19 4.60 -33.05
N PRO A 74 16.16 4.58 -32.17
CA PRO A 74 14.76 4.83 -32.58
C PRO A 74 14.46 6.27 -32.96
N THR A 75 15.38 7.21 -32.73
CA THR A 75 15.14 8.65 -32.96
C THR A 75 16.25 9.32 -33.76
N LYS A 76 15.87 10.22 -34.70
CA LYS A 76 16.80 11.11 -35.40
C LYS A 76 17.52 12.01 -34.39
N GLY A 77 18.85 11.95 -34.36
CA GLY A 77 19.68 12.80 -33.49
C GLY A 77 20.59 12.04 -32.54
N TYR A 78 20.45 10.73 -32.40
CA TYR A 78 21.45 9.90 -31.72
C TYR A 78 22.65 9.69 -32.63
N LEU A 79 23.76 10.32 -32.34
CA LEU A 79 25.06 9.97 -32.91
C LEU A 79 25.62 8.79 -32.11
N CYS A 80 25.00 7.61 -32.25
CA CYS A 80 25.70 6.38 -31.91
C CYS A 80 26.78 6.21 -32.95
N ASN A 81 28.05 6.36 -32.60
CA ASN A 81 29.14 5.96 -33.47
C ASN A 81 29.02 4.46 -33.65
N TYR A 82 28.60 4.08 -34.88
CA TYR A 82 28.43 2.69 -35.30
C TYR A 82 29.79 1.99 -35.34
N THR A 83 30.22 1.45 -34.24
CA THR A 83 31.26 0.45 -34.24
C THR A 83 30.65 -0.85 -33.69
N THR A 84 30.77 -1.79 -34.47
CA THR A 84 30.57 -3.24 -34.55
C THR A 84 30.50 -4.09 -33.26
N GLN A 85 30.33 -3.52 -32.05
CA GLN A 85 30.41 -4.26 -30.79
C GLN A 85 29.43 -3.77 -29.74
N GLY A 86 28.22 -3.44 -30.09
CA GLY A 86 27.27 -2.93 -29.12
C GLY A 86 25.88 -3.53 -29.18
N ASP A 87 25.69 -4.58 -29.94
CA ASP A 87 24.40 -5.24 -30.01
C ASP A 87 24.20 -6.13 -28.82
N GLY A 88 23.41 -5.68 -27.86
CA GLY A 88 23.15 -6.44 -26.67
C GLY A 88 21.84 -6.04 -26.01
N GLU A 89 21.23 -7.02 -25.38
CA GLU A 89 20.13 -6.80 -24.46
C GLU A 89 20.61 -6.96 -23.05
N VAL A 90 20.18 -6.07 -22.17
CA VAL A 90 20.40 -6.20 -20.73
C VAL A 90 19.13 -6.69 -20.08
N THR A 91 19.23 -7.88 -19.51
CA THR A 91 18.14 -8.53 -18.82
C THR A 91 18.18 -8.29 -17.32
N TYR A 92 17.01 -8.24 -16.70
CA TYR A 92 16.90 -8.12 -15.27
C TYR A 92 17.44 -9.37 -14.57
N SER A 93 18.44 -9.21 -13.72
CA SER A 93 19.09 -10.31 -12.98
C SER A 93 18.60 -10.43 -11.53
N GLY A 94 17.87 -9.44 -11.03
CA GLY A 94 17.38 -9.39 -9.66
C GLY A 94 16.22 -10.35 -9.39
N GLY A 95 15.80 -10.43 -8.14
CA GLY A 95 14.59 -11.16 -7.73
C GLY A 95 13.37 -10.22 -7.70
N LYS A 96 12.16 -10.78 -7.80
CA LYS A 96 10.88 -10.02 -7.81
C LYS A 96 10.64 -9.11 -6.59
N LYS A 97 11.48 -9.07 -5.60
CA LYS A 97 11.30 -8.29 -4.37
C LYS A 97 12.47 -7.38 -4.02
N TYR A 98 13.50 -7.31 -4.86
CA TYR A 98 14.70 -6.58 -4.51
C TYR A 98 15.19 -5.71 -5.67
N LEU A 99 15.24 -4.41 -5.47
CA LEU A 99 15.78 -3.44 -6.43
C LEU A 99 17.32 -3.32 -6.37
N GLY A 100 17.98 -4.13 -5.53
CA GLY A 100 19.43 -4.07 -5.35
C GLY A 100 19.86 -2.77 -4.65
N ASP A 101 21.06 -2.33 -4.97
CA ASP A 101 21.68 -1.13 -4.38
C ASP A 101 20.94 0.19 -4.74
N TRP A 102 20.01 0.15 -5.68
CA TRP A 102 19.27 1.31 -6.14
C TRP A 102 18.06 1.67 -5.28
N SER A 103 17.73 0.86 -4.28
CA SER A 103 16.55 1.11 -3.42
C SER A 103 16.73 2.35 -2.54
N SER A 104 17.97 2.69 -2.15
CA SER A 104 18.28 3.89 -1.39
C SER A 104 18.18 5.14 -2.26
N GLU A 105 18.80 5.14 -3.43
CA GLU A 105 18.78 6.27 -4.37
C GLU A 105 17.36 6.59 -4.84
N LEU A 106 16.56 5.57 -5.15
CA LEU A 106 15.16 5.78 -5.53
C LEU A 106 14.32 6.28 -4.36
N GLY A 107 14.63 5.86 -3.14
CA GLY A 107 14.02 6.38 -1.92
C GLY A 107 14.28 7.88 -1.73
N ASP A 108 15.54 8.30 -1.94
CA ASP A 108 15.94 9.71 -1.88
C ASP A 108 15.25 10.55 -2.97
N ILE A 109 15.19 10.05 -4.20
CA ILE A 109 14.49 10.70 -5.31
C ILE A 109 13.00 10.86 -4.98
N PHE A 110 12.37 9.83 -4.43
CA PHE A 110 10.98 9.88 -3.98
C PHE A 110 10.78 10.96 -2.92
N PHE A 111 11.59 10.93 -1.86
CA PHE A 111 11.54 11.88 -0.75
C PHE A 111 11.71 13.33 -1.25
N ASP A 112 12.77 13.61 -1.99
CA ASP A 112 13.07 14.94 -2.51
C ASP A 112 11.97 15.44 -3.47
N THR A 113 11.41 14.56 -4.32
CA THR A 113 10.34 14.93 -5.27
C THR A 113 9.06 15.33 -4.54
N LEU A 114 8.58 14.54 -3.58
CA LEU A 114 7.35 14.86 -2.86
C LEU A 114 7.54 16.06 -1.93
N THR A 115 8.66 16.15 -1.24
CA THR A 115 8.99 17.30 -0.36
C THR A 115 9.04 18.60 -1.15
N ARG A 116 9.67 18.60 -2.34
CA ARG A 116 9.71 19.74 -3.26
C ARG A 116 8.31 20.19 -3.70
N LEU A 117 7.37 19.27 -3.82
CA LEU A 117 5.97 19.55 -4.19
C LEU A 117 5.09 19.92 -2.98
N GLY A 118 5.65 19.96 -1.77
CA GLY A 118 5.00 20.43 -0.56
C GLY A 118 4.28 19.36 0.26
N TYR A 119 4.53 18.08 0.00
CA TYR A 119 4.04 16.99 0.84
C TYR A 119 4.85 16.92 2.14
N ASN A 120 4.17 16.58 3.23
CA ASN A 120 4.81 16.30 4.51
C ASN A 120 5.23 14.81 4.52
N ILE A 121 6.52 14.56 4.24
CA ILE A 121 7.09 13.19 4.16
C ILE A 121 7.91 12.92 5.41
N ALA A 122 7.57 11.84 6.10
CA ALA A 122 8.32 11.32 7.24
C ALA A 122 9.44 10.38 6.76
N GLY A 123 10.51 10.27 7.52
CA GLY A 123 11.65 9.41 7.21
C GLY A 123 12.64 10.07 6.26
N ASP A 124 13.08 11.30 6.61
CA ASP A 124 14.16 11.97 5.87
C ASP A 124 15.39 11.04 5.81
N PRO A 125 15.84 10.61 4.62
CA PRO A 125 17.01 9.73 4.47
C PRO A 125 18.30 10.36 5.04
N LYS A 126 18.34 11.67 5.16
CA LYS A 126 19.47 12.43 5.73
C LYS A 126 19.46 12.48 7.25
N ASP A 127 18.36 12.07 7.89
CA ASP A 127 18.27 11.99 9.35
C ASP A 127 18.82 10.68 9.86
N LEU A 128 20.06 10.72 10.37
CA LEU A 128 20.80 9.53 10.82
C LEU A 128 20.21 8.84 12.05
N PHE A 129 19.35 9.52 12.82
CA PHE A 129 18.94 9.02 14.15
C PHE A 129 17.42 8.77 14.27
N ASN A 130 16.59 9.49 13.51
CA ASN A 130 15.13 9.49 13.69
C ASN A 130 14.34 8.96 12.49
N ALA A 131 15.00 8.57 11.39
CA ALA A 131 14.34 8.16 10.16
C ALA A 131 13.27 7.06 10.39
N ASN A 132 13.58 6.04 11.18
CA ASN A 132 12.67 4.92 11.45
C ASN A 132 11.50 5.29 12.40
N THR A 133 11.73 6.17 13.37
CA THR A 133 10.70 6.62 14.31
C THR A 133 9.70 7.56 13.63
N SER A 134 10.15 8.40 12.73
CA SER A 134 9.29 9.31 11.98
C SER A 134 8.41 8.59 10.94
N VAL A 135 8.91 7.55 10.27
CA VAL A 135 8.11 6.70 9.37
C VAL A 135 6.95 6.04 10.09
N SER A 136 7.17 5.62 11.34
CA SER A 136 6.13 4.97 12.14
C SER A 136 5.00 5.91 12.56
N SER A 137 5.19 7.23 12.49
CA SER A 137 4.16 8.24 12.82
C SER A 137 3.32 8.70 11.62
N ALA A 138 3.61 8.23 10.41
CA ALA A 138 2.89 8.65 9.21
C ALA A 138 1.44 8.18 9.19
N GLU A 139 0.52 9.08 8.78
CA GLU A 139 -0.90 8.75 8.57
C GLU A 139 -1.11 7.86 7.34
N TYR A 140 -0.25 8.00 6.35
CA TYR A 140 -0.31 7.24 5.09
C TYR A 140 1.04 6.62 4.79
N LEU A 141 1.00 5.32 4.46
CA LEU A 141 2.16 4.58 3.98
C LEU A 141 2.07 4.40 2.47
N ILE A 142 3.15 4.76 1.77
CA ILE A 142 3.25 4.63 0.31
C ILE A 142 4.19 3.47 0.01
N ALA A 143 3.77 2.61 -0.92
CA ALA A 143 4.60 1.58 -1.51
C ALA A 143 4.59 1.72 -3.03
N GLY A 144 5.74 1.52 -3.66
CA GLY A 144 5.90 1.52 -5.10
C GLY A 144 6.37 0.16 -5.61
N ARG A 145 5.82 -0.28 -6.73
CA ARG A 145 6.20 -1.51 -7.42
C ARG A 145 6.55 -1.20 -8.88
N VAL A 146 7.82 -1.34 -9.24
CA VAL A 146 8.27 -1.20 -10.63
C VAL A 146 7.84 -2.45 -11.39
N VAL A 147 6.92 -2.27 -12.34
CA VAL A 147 6.33 -3.38 -13.10
C VAL A 147 6.86 -3.46 -14.53
N LYS A 148 7.50 -2.39 -15.03
CA LYS A 148 8.08 -2.39 -16.37
C LYS A 148 9.21 -1.40 -16.48
N MET A 149 10.25 -1.80 -17.17
CA MET A 149 11.32 -0.95 -17.67
C MET A 149 11.51 -1.21 -19.17
N ALA A 150 11.77 -0.16 -19.95
CA ALA A 150 12.12 -0.29 -21.35
C ALA A 150 13.05 0.86 -21.73
N GLY A 151 14.25 0.55 -22.17
CA GLY A 151 15.26 1.55 -22.53
C GLY A 151 16.06 1.19 -23.78
N ASN A 152 16.59 2.22 -24.43
CA ASN A 152 17.50 2.10 -25.56
C ASN A 152 18.70 3.00 -25.33
N PHE A 153 19.89 2.43 -25.36
CA PHE A 153 21.13 3.16 -25.07
C PHE A 153 22.15 3.01 -26.19
N CYS A 154 23.00 4.01 -26.31
CA CYS A 154 24.17 4.05 -27.16
C CYS A 154 25.42 4.15 -26.31
N SER A 155 26.41 3.30 -26.57
CA SER A 155 27.77 3.45 -26.07
C SER A 155 28.54 4.44 -26.94
N ASP A 156 29.20 5.41 -26.34
CA ASP A 156 30.07 6.37 -27.02
C ASP A 156 31.48 5.76 -27.24
N HIS A 157 32.05 6.02 -28.41
CA HIS A 157 33.36 5.52 -28.79
C HIS A 157 34.26 6.66 -29.30
N ASP A 158 35.53 6.57 -29.03
CA ASP A 158 36.52 7.48 -29.57
C ASP A 158 36.52 7.42 -31.10
N PHE A 159 36.53 8.60 -31.74
CA PHE A 159 36.43 8.70 -33.20
C PHE A 159 37.63 8.06 -33.94
N TRP A 160 38.82 8.12 -33.34
CA TRP A 160 40.05 7.71 -34.02
C TRP A 160 40.37 6.23 -33.84
N TYR A 161 40.13 5.71 -32.62
CA TYR A 161 40.54 4.35 -32.25
C TYR A 161 39.37 3.40 -32.07
N ALA A 162 38.12 3.90 -32.22
CA ALA A 162 36.88 3.14 -31.96
C ALA A 162 36.84 2.45 -30.58
N LEU A 163 37.58 3.00 -29.60
CA LEU A 163 37.62 2.49 -28.23
C LEU A 163 36.39 3.04 -27.44
N PRO A 164 35.76 2.23 -26.58
CA PRO A 164 34.67 2.69 -25.77
C PRO A 164 35.09 3.75 -24.75
N THR A 165 34.43 4.89 -24.71
CA THR A 165 34.70 5.99 -23.78
C THR A 165 34.10 5.80 -22.41
N ASN A 166 33.31 4.73 -22.20
CA ASN A 166 32.49 4.49 -21.01
C ASN A 166 31.46 5.61 -20.76
N LYS A 167 30.99 6.25 -21.83
CA LYS A 167 29.92 7.21 -21.81
C LYS A 167 28.71 6.64 -22.57
N TYR A 168 27.53 6.98 -22.09
CA TYR A 168 26.28 6.47 -22.63
C TYR A 168 25.28 7.60 -22.83
N SER A 169 24.54 7.56 -23.92
CA SER A 169 23.33 8.35 -24.17
C SER A 169 22.18 7.41 -24.44
N GLY A 170 20.94 7.88 -24.30
CA GLY A 170 19.82 6.99 -24.54
C GLY A 170 18.50 7.50 -23.96
N GLU A 171 17.54 6.61 -23.90
CA GLU A 171 16.22 6.87 -23.38
C GLU A 171 15.68 5.68 -22.59
N MET A 172 14.81 5.93 -21.62
CA MET A 172 14.14 4.89 -20.85
C MET A 172 12.77 5.35 -20.38
N SER A 173 11.85 4.40 -20.32
CA SER A 173 10.58 4.53 -19.60
C SER A 173 10.51 3.55 -18.44
N ILE A 174 9.97 4.00 -17.31
CA ILE A 174 9.76 3.20 -16.10
C ILE A 174 8.30 3.32 -15.69
N THR A 175 7.63 2.19 -15.51
CA THR A 175 6.25 2.14 -15.02
C THR A 175 6.23 1.65 -13.58
N VAL A 176 5.58 2.42 -12.72
CA VAL A 176 5.46 2.14 -11.29
C VAL A 176 3.99 2.09 -10.89
N GLU A 177 3.61 1.04 -10.18
CA GLU A 177 2.34 0.94 -9.49
C GLU A 177 2.49 1.41 -8.05
N TRP A 178 1.75 2.44 -7.69
CA TRP A 178 1.75 3.05 -6.37
C TRP A 178 0.54 2.60 -5.59
N SER A 179 0.74 2.29 -4.32
CA SER A 179 -0.33 1.99 -3.37
C SER A 179 -0.17 2.87 -2.13
N VAL A 180 -1.27 3.46 -1.67
CA VAL A 180 -1.30 4.28 -0.46
C VAL A 180 -2.22 3.63 0.56
N LEU A 181 -1.67 3.27 1.70
CA LEU A 181 -2.37 2.68 2.83
C LEU A 181 -2.64 3.75 3.89
N ASN A 182 -3.88 3.88 4.33
CA ASN A 182 -4.21 4.64 5.54
C ASN A 182 -3.86 3.80 6.78
N THR A 183 -3.02 4.32 7.67
CA THR A 183 -2.52 3.59 8.85
C THR A 183 -3.59 3.36 9.92
N LEU A 184 -4.60 4.23 9.98
CA LEU A 184 -5.71 4.12 10.93
C LEU A 184 -6.72 3.07 10.50
N THR A 185 -7.17 3.17 9.24
CA THR A 185 -8.22 2.28 8.71
C THR A 185 -7.69 0.98 8.15
N LYS A 186 -6.36 0.85 7.99
CA LYS A 186 -5.66 -0.29 7.36
C LYS A 186 -6.14 -0.59 5.94
N ASN A 187 -6.78 0.38 5.29
CA ASN A 187 -7.26 0.25 3.92
C ASN A 187 -6.32 0.92 2.92
N ILE A 188 -6.21 0.32 1.74
CA ILE A 188 -5.60 0.99 0.59
C ILE A 188 -6.59 2.04 0.10
N VAL A 189 -6.20 3.30 0.14
CA VAL A 189 -7.04 4.45 -0.22
C VAL A 189 -6.74 4.99 -1.61
N LEU A 190 -5.62 4.58 -2.20
CA LEU A 190 -5.22 4.94 -3.56
C LEU A 190 -4.39 3.81 -4.16
N ASN A 191 -4.73 3.41 -5.38
CA ASN A 191 -3.87 2.67 -6.29
C ASN A 191 -3.77 3.48 -7.59
N GLU A 192 -2.56 3.73 -8.04
CA GLU A 192 -2.31 4.51 -9.26
C GLU A 192 -1.09 3.96 -9.97
N THR A 193 -1.13 3.94 -11.31
CA THR A 193 -0.01 3.51 -12.14
C THR A 193 0.52 4.70 -12.91
N THR A 194 1.81 4.97 -12.81
CA THR A 194 2.45 6.06 -13.52
C THR A 194 3.63 5.57 -14.33
N THR A 195 3.89 6.23 -15.45
CA THR A 195 5.06 5.95 -16.28
C THR A 195 5.85 7.23 -16.46
N GLY A 196 7.12 7.20 -16.09
CA GLY A 196 8.05 8.28 -16.35
C GLY A 196 8.95 7.94 -17.53
N TYR A 197 9.35 8.94 -18.28
CA TYR A 197 10.24 8.83 -19.43
C TYR A 197 11.34 9.87 -19.35
N SER A 198 12.55 9.44 -19.64
CA SER A 198 13.71 10.32 -19.70
C SER A 198 14.56 10.01 -20.93
N LYS A 199 15.23 11.03 -21.45
CA LYS A 199 16.12 10.97 -22.58
C LYS A 199 17.36 11.80 -22.32
N LEU A 200 18.53 11.23 -22.62
CA LEU A 200 19.84 11.88 -22.59
C LEU A 200 20.44 11.88 -23.99
N GLU A 201 20.60 13.07 -24.59
CA GLU A 201 21.08 13.20 -25.97
C GLU A 201 22.60 13.21 -26.07
N LYS A 202 23.29 13.72 -25.04
CA LYS A 202 24.74 13.79 -25.01
C LYS A 202 25.30 12.67 -24.13
N PRO A 203 26.30 11.90 -24.61
CA PRO A 203 26.86 10.81 -23.82
C PRO A 203 27.55 11.30 -22.54
N GLU A 204 27.23 10.66 -21.40
CA GLU A 204 27.82 10.91 -20.08
C GLU A 204 28.29 9.61 -19.46
N LYS A 205 29.30 9.68 -18.55
CA LYS A 205 29.86 8.49 -17.87
C LYS A 205 28.79 7.68 -17.12
N GLN A 206 27.84 8.36 -16.49
CA GLN A 206 26.71 7.74 -15.78
C GLN A 206 25.39 7.83 -16.56
N GLY A 207 25.45 7.91 -17.90
CA GLY A 207 24.30 8.19 -18.73
C GLY A 207 23.12 7.23 -18.53
N ILE A 208 23.38 5.94 -18.34
CA ILE A 208 22.32 4.94 -18.08
C ILE A 208 21.66 5.22 -16.73
N THR A 209 22.44 5.43 -15.66
CA THR A 209 21.95 5.75 -14.31
C THR A 209 21.15 7.05 -14.31
N THR A 210 21.71 8.11 -14.94
CA THR A 210 21.03 9.42 -15.07
C THR A 210 19.65 9.30 -15.73
N VAL A 211 19.56 8.54 -16.83
CA VAL A 211 18.29 8.35 -17.54
C VAL A 211 17.31 7.55 -16.70
N PHE A 212 17.77 6.50 -16.02
CA PHE A 212 16.97 5.69 -15.12
C PHE A 212 16.39 6.51 -13.95
N GLU A 213 17.23 7.22 -13.22
CA GLU A 213 16.84 8.06 -12.08
C GLU A 213 15.84 9.15 -12.49
N ASN A 214 16.10 9.84 -13.61
CA ASN A 214 15.20 10.85 -14.14
C ASN A 214 13.87 10.26 -14.59
N ALA A 215 13.84 9.09 -15.20
CA ALA A 215 12.59 8.41 -15.57
C ALA A 215 11.78 8.05 -14.32
N PHE A 216 12.43 7.55 -13.26
CA PHE A 216 11.78 7.28 -11.99
C PHE A 216 11.28 8.57 -11.32
N ALA A 217 12.09 9.64 -11.29
CA ALA A 217 11.70 10.94 -10.75
C ALA A 217 10.45 11.51 -11.44
N ILE A 218 10.38 11.40 -12.78
CA ILE A 218 9.21 11.83 -13.56
C ILE A 218 7.98 10.97 -13.22
N SER A 219 8.12 9.64 -13.11
CA SER A 219 7.03 8.75 -12.66
C SER A 219 6.51 9.16 -11.28
N THR A 220 7.41 9.43 -10.35
CA THR A 220 7.10 9.89 -8.99
C THR A 220 6.42 11.28 -9.01
N GLU A 221 6.87 12.20 -9.86
CA GLU A 221 6.27 13.52 -9.99
C GLU A 221 4.85 13.45 -10.57
N ILE A 222 4.60 12.57 -11.53
CA ILE A 222 3.25 12.32 -12.06
C ILE A 222 2.34 11.81 -10.95
N PHE A 223 2.81 10.85 -10.15
CA PHE A 223 2.08 10.35 -8.99
C PHE A 223 1.80 11.46 -7.97
N ALA A 224 2.80 12.27 -7.63
CA ALA A 224 2.66 13.37 -6.69
C ALA A 224 1.69 14.47 -7.18
N LYS A 225 1.51 14.61 -8.50
CA LYS A 225 0.54 15.53 -9.10
C LYS A 225 -0.87 14.97 -9.21
N SER A 226 -1.11 13.75 -8.78
CA SER A 226 -2.42 13.12 -8.71
C SER A 226 -3.37 13.93 -7.82
N SER A 227 -4.58 14.16 -8.33
CA SER A 227 -5.61 14.88 -7.58
C SER A 227 -6.02 14.14 -6.32
N THR A 228 -5.99 12.81 -6.34
CA THR A 228 -6.36 11.96 -5.21
C THR A 228 -5.31 12.05 -4.11
N LEU A 229 -4.02 11.91 -4.44
CA LEU A 229 -2.94 12.04 -3.47
C LEU A 229 -2.91 13.45 -2.85
N ARG A 230 -3.12 14.48 -3.68
CA ARG A 230 -3.24 15.87 -3.21
C ARG A 230 -4.40 16.05 -2.23
N ASN A 231 -5.57 15.48 -2.54
CA ASN A 231 -6.73 15.55 -1.64
C ASN A 231 -6.44 14.90 -0.28
N LEU A 232 -5.74 13.77 -0.27
CA LEU A 232 -5.24 13.15 0.97
C LEU A 232 -4.33 14.10 1.74
N ALA A 233 -3.37 14.73 1.07
CA ALA A 233 -2.40 15.63 1.70
C ALA A 233 -3.06 16.85 2.37
N VAL A 234 -4.07 17.45 1.73
CA VAL A 234 -4.77 18.62 2.28
C VAL A 234 -5.97 18.27 3.16
N GLY A 235 -6.17 16.98 3.48
CA GLY A 235 -7.25 16.53 4.34
C GLY A 235 -8.66 16.72 3.76
N LYS A 236 -8.81 16.73 2.43
CA LYS A 236 -10.13 16.73 1.79
C LYS A 236 -10.73 15.33 1.87
N LYS A 237 -12.02 15.26 2.24
CA LYS A 237 -12.77 14.00 2.28
C LYS A 237 -12.73 13.30 0.92
N ILE A 238 -12.14 12.13 0.86
CA ILE A 238 -12.34 11.19 -0.23
C ILE A 238 -13.63 10.45 0.09
N VAL A 239 -14.68 10.71 -0.68
CA VAL A 239 -15.91 9.92 -0.59
C VAL A 239 -15.58 8.56 -1.20
N ALA A 240 -15.27 7.60 -0.35
CA ALA A 240 -15.08 6.22 -0.78
C ALA A 240 -16.42 5.71 -1.36
N THR A 241 -16.37 5.22 -2.59
CA THR A 241 -17.51 4.53 -3.20
C THR A 241 -17.83 3.29 -2.39
N ASN A 242 -19.02 3.27 -1.82
CA ASN A 242 -19.54 2.13 -1.04
C ASN A 242 -19.70 0.91 -1.95
N GLU A 243 -18.81 -0.05 -1.84
CA GLU A 243 -18.99 -1.37 -2.46
C GLU A 243 -19.94 -2.22 -1.60
N ASN A 244 -20.99 -2.73 -2.25
CA ASN A 244 -21.98 -3.67 -1.73
C ASN A 244 -22.90 -3.16 -0.60
N ASN A 245 -23.79 -2.24 -0.94
CA ASN A 245 -24.93 -1.90 -0.10
C ASN A 245 -26.22 -2.57 -0.61
N SER A 246 -26.62 -3.68 0.02
CA SER A 246 -28.04 -4.03 -0.01
C SER A 246 -28.83 -2.84 0.54
N LYS A 247 -29.87 -2.41 -0.17
CA LYS A 247 -30.61 -1.17 0.15
C LYS A 247 -31.37 -1.23 1.49
N ASN A 248 -31.60 -2.42 2.05
CA ASN A 248 -32.46 -2.63 3.20
C ASN A 248 -31.68 -2.57 4.53
N GLU A 249 -32.25 -1.88 5.51
CA GLU A 249 -31.75 -1.83 6.89
C GLU A 249 -31.93 -3.21 7.56
N ILE A 250 -30.92 -3.66 8.32
CA ILE A 250 -31.03 -4.85 9.15
C ILE A 250 -31.35 -4.41 10.59
N LYS A 251 -32.46 -4.92 11.14
CA LYS A 251 -32.84 -4.64 12.52
C LYS A 251 -32.49 -5.80 13.42
N ILE A 252 -31.78 -5.51 14.52
CA ILE A 252 -31.39 -6.48 15.54
C ILE A 252 -32.07 -6.17 16.87
N GLU A 253 -32.23 -7.19 17.71
CA GLU A 253 -32.71 -7.02 19.07
C GLU A 253 -31.53 -6.73 19.98
N GLN A 254 -31.67 -5.72 20.84
CA GLN A 254 -30.65 -5.35 21.80
C GLN A 254 -30.67 -6.31 23.00
N GLY A 255 -29.48 -6.68 23.49
CA GLY A 255 -29.33 -7.36 24.77
C GLY A 255 -29.73 -6.47 25.94
N LYS A 256 -30.16 -7.07 27.03
CA LYS A 256 -30.51 -6.32 28.27
C LYS A 256 -29.28 -5.68 28.86
N SER A 257 -29.40 -4.41 29.26
CA SER A 257 -28.35 -3.71 30.01
C SER A 257 -28.15 -4.41 31.36
N GLN A 258 -26.87 -4.63 31.71
CA GLN A 258 -26.53 -5.21 33.00
C GLN A 258 -26.30 -4.09 34.01
N LYS A 259 -26.65 -4.36 35.27
CA LYS A 259 -26.39 -3.42 36.36
C LYS A 259 -24.92 -3.42 36.78
N GLU A 260 -24.24 -4.55 36.57
CA GLU A 260 -22.84 -4.76 36.96
C GLU A 260 -22.04 -5.40 35.82
N PHE A 261 -20.76 -5.12 35.78
CA PHE A 261 -19.80 -5.68 34.82
C PHE A 261 -19.61 -7.17 35.09
N ASN A 262 -20.11 -8.04 34.20
CA ASN A 262 -19.96 -9.48 34.29
C ASN A 262 -19.04 -10.00 33.17
N ILE A 263 -17.79 -10.26 33.52
CA ILE A 263 -16.75 -10.66 32.57
C ILE A 263 -17.05 -12.00 31.87
N ASN A 264 -17.73 -12.93 32.56
CA ASN A 264 -18.04 -14.25 31.95
C ASN A 264 -19.09 -14.12 30.86
N ASN A 265 -20.10 -13.28 31.06
CA ASN A 265 -21.10 -12.99 30.03
C ASN A 265 -20.46 -12.25 28.84
N LEU A 266 -19.53 -11.34 29.08
CA LEU A 266 -18.83 -10.64 28.02
C LEU A 266 -17.98 -11.60 27.18
N LYS A 267 -17.20 -12.46 27.82
CA LYS A 267 -16.35 -13.46 27.17
C LYS A 267 -17.12 -14.41 26.26
N SER A 268 -18.32 -14.87 26.67
CA SER A 268 -19.13 -15.80 25.88
C SER A 268 -19.63 -15.20 24.56
N ASN A 269 -19.67 -13.87 24.45
CA ASN A 269 -20.09 -13.16 23.25
C ASN A 269 -18.93 -12.75 22.33
N ILE A 270 -17.67 -13.01 22.70
CA ILE A 270 -16.49 -12.69 21.90
C ILE A 270 -16.06 -13.95 21.18
N VAL A 271 -15.68 -13.78 19.92
CA VAL A 271 -15.26 -14.88 19.04
C VAL A 271 -13.93 -14.58 18.38
N THR A 272 -13.22 -15.64 17.99
CA THR A 272 -12.11 -15.56 17.07
C THR A 272 -12.63 -15.70 15.65
N ILE A 273 -12.18 -14.86 14.75
CA ILE A 273 -12.47 -14.94 13.31
C ILE A 273 -11.18 -15.34 12.61
N ARG A 274 -11.18 -16.51 11.96
CA ARG A 274 -10.02 -17.07 11.26
C ARG A 274 -10.21 -17.01 9.75
N ILE A 275 -9.16 -16.58 9.03
CA ILE A 275 -9.06 -16.60 7.58
C ILE A 275 -7.68 -17.06 7.18
N GLY A 276 -7.58 -18.22 6.55
CA GLY A 276 -6.28 -18.82 6.24
C GLY A 276 -5.42 -18.99 7.49
N GLN A 277 -4.22 -18.40 7.49
CA GLN A 277 -3.33 -18.39 8.66
C GLN A 277 -3.48 -17.15 9.55
N GLY A 278 -4.32 -16.20 9.17
CA GLY A 278 -4.58 -14.97 9.93
C GLY A 278 -5.82 -15.11 10.80
N HIS A 279 -5.86 -14.34 11.89
CA HIS A 279 -7.05 -14.25 12.73
C HIS A 279 -7.27 -12.82 13.28
N GLY A 280 -8.47 -12.57 13.71
CA GLY A 280 -8.89 -11.38 14.44
C GLY A 280 -10.02 -11.73 15.40
N SER A 281 -10.60 -10.72 15.98
CA SER A 281 -11.72 -10.84 16.91
C SER A 281 -13.03 -10.39 16.31
N GLY A 282 -14.13 -10.84 16.90
CA GLY A 282 -15.47 -10.35 16.65
C GLY A 282 -16.34 -10.53 17.88
N PHE A 283 -17.53 -9.99 17.85
CA PHE A 283 -18.50 -10.15 18.94
C PHE A 283 -19.93 -10.20 18.44
N PHE A 284 -20.77 -10.92 19.16
CA PHE A 284 -22.20 -11.04 18.85
C PHE A 284 -22.94 -9.75 19.14
N VAL A 285 -23.84 -9.39 18.20
CA VAL A 285 -24.78 -8.27 18.34
C VAL A 285 -26.20 -8.77 18.10
N GLY A 286 -27.05 -8.59 19.09
CA GLY A 286 -28.42 -9.14 19.05
C GLY A 286 -28.49 -10.66 19.20
N ASN A 287 -29.70 -11.21 19.09
CA ASN A 287 -29.99 -12.60 19.42
C ASN A 287 -29.89 -13.56 18.23
N ASN A 288 -29.74 -13.02 17.02
CA ASN A 288 -29.91 -13.79 15.77
C ASN A 288 -28.58 -14.21 15.12
N GLY A 289 -27.48 -14.34 15.88
CA GLY A 289 -26.18 -14.79 15.35
C GLY A 289 -25.53 -13.80 14.40
N TYR A 290 -25.77 -12.52 14.55
CA TYR A 290 -24.99 -11.46 13.89
C TYR A 290 -23.75 -11.15 14.71
N LEU A 291 -22.64 -10.95 13.99
CA LEU A 291 -21.33 -10.62 14.55
C LEU A 291 -20.79 -9.35 13.91
N LEU A 292 -20.20 -8.48 14.69
CA LEU A 292 -19.39 -7.37 14.22
C LEU A 292 -17.90 -7.69 14.31
N THR A 293 -17.15 -7.22 13.31
CA THR A 293 -15.69 -7.26 13.25
C THR A 293 -15.18 -6.15 12.33
N ASN A 294 -13.87 -6.06 12.11
CA ASN A 294 -13.31 -5.15 11.11
C ASN A 294 -13.38 -5.72 9.68
N ALA A 295 -13.48 -4.82 8.70
CA ALA A 295 -13.43 -5.21 7.29
C ALA A 295 -12.08 -5.80 6.88
N HIS A 296 -10.97 -5.30 7.43
CA HIS A 296 -9.64 -5.82 7.16
C HIS A 296 -9.41 -7.24 7.73
N VAL A 297 -10.11 -7.61 8.82
CA VAL A 297 -10.06 -8.97 9.38
C VAL A 297 -10.66 -9.98 8.41
N VAL A 298 -11.77 -9.64 7.74
CA VAL A 298 -12.44 -10.53 6.79
C VAL A 298 -11.89 -10.44 5.36
N GLY A 299 -11.11 -9.42 5.04
CA GLY A 299 -10.53 -9.22 3.71
C GLY A 299 -11.58 -9.28 2.60
N ASP A 300 -11.30 -10.01 1.53
CA ASP A 300 -12.23 -10.23 0.41
C ASP A 300 -12.93 -11.60 0.45
N ALA A 301 -12.85 -12.31 1.57
CA ALA A 301 -13.56 -13.57 1.77
C ALA A 301 -15.08 -13.38 1.71
N LYS A 302 -15.80 -14.43 1.29
CA LYS A 302 -17.26 -14.52 1.37
C LYS A 302 -17.71 -15.18 2.67
N ASN A 303 -16.95 -16.17 3.14
CA ASN A 303 -17.17 -16.92 4.37
C ASN A 303 -15.89 -16.90 5.22
N VAL A 304 -16.05 -17.01 6.52
CA VAL A 304 -14.96 -17.05 7.52
C VAL A 304 -15.25 -18.15 8.53
N GLN A 305 -14.21 -18.64 9.19
CA GLN A 305 -14.37 -19.53 10.32
C GLN A 305 -14.52 -18.72 11.62
N VAL A 306 -15.59 -18.93 12.32
CA VAL A 306 -15.91 -18.29 13.60
C VAL A 306 -15.70 -19.31 14.71
N ILE A 307 -14.82 -19.02 15.67
CA ILE A 307 -14.53 -19.88 16.81
C ILE A 307 -15.07 -19.21 18.06
N THR A 308 -16.03 -19.85 18.71
CA THR A 308 -16.63 -19.34 19.95
C THR A 308 -15.67 -19.47 21.13
N SER A 309 -15.96 -18.80 22.24
CA SER A 309 -15.20 -18.93 23.50
C SER A 309 -15.19 -20.36 24.07
N SER A 310 -16.18 -21.18 23.70
CA SER A 310 -16.22 -22.61 24.06
C SER A 310 -15.44 -23.50 23.09
N GLY A 311 -14.83 -22.96 22.03
CA GLY A 311 -14.06 -23.70 21.04
C GLY A 311 -14.89 -24.29 19.91
N ILE A 312 -16.18 -23.99 19.82
CA ILE A 312 -17.02 -24.44 18.69
C ILE A 312 -16.66 -23.66 17.44
N GLU A 313 -16.34 -24.34 16.36
CA GLU A 313 -16.02 -23.77 15.06
C GLU A 313 -17.26 -23.77 14.15
N ILE A 314 -17.58 -22.63 13.58
CA ILE A 314 -18.79 -22.40 12.78
C ILE A 314 -18.43 -21.58 11.56
N GLU A 315 -18.98 -21.93 10.41
CA GLU A 315 -18.87 -21.10 9.22
C GLU A 315 -19.77 -19.84 9.35
N GLY A 316 -19.17 -18.68 9.16
CA GLY A 316 -19.85 -17.39 9.16
C GLY A 316 -19.86 -16.78 7.78
N GLN A 317 -21.05 -16.36 7.32
CA GLN A 317 -21.23 -15.68 6.04
C GLN A 317 -21.09 -14.15 6.23
N ILE A 318 -20.28 -13.49 5.38
CA ILE A 318 -20.16 -12.04 5.39
C ILE A 318 -21.38 -11.43 4.69
N ILE A 319 -22.22 -10.73 5.45
CA ILE A 319 -23.48 -10.15 4.98
C ILE A 319 -23.27 -8.74 4.45
N ARG A 320 -22.41 -7.96 5.12
CA ARG A 320 -22.09 -6.59 4.76
C ARG A 320 -20.66 -6.26 5.13
N LYS A 321 -20.07 -5.37 4.34
CA LYS A 321 -18.73 -4.87 4.58
C LYS A 321 -18.66 -3.41 4.15
N ASN A 322 -18.04 -2.58 4.99
CA ASN A 322 -17.69 -1.20 4.67
C ASN A 322 -16.18 -1.02 4.87
N LYS A 323 -15.42 -1.00 3.78
CA LYS A 323 -13.95 -0.88 3.82
C LYS A 323 -13.54 0.48 4.36
N SER A 324 -14.25 1.55 4.02
CA SER A 324 -13.90 2.92 4.45
C SER A 324 -13.99 3.13 5.94
N ARG A 325 -15.01 2.53 6.60
CA ARG A 325 -15.17 2.60 8.06
C ARG A 325 -14.48 1.45 8.76
N ASP A 326 -14.02 0.46 8.01
CA ASP A 326 -13.38 -0.75 8.51
C ASP A 326 -14.30 -1.60 9.39
N VAL A 327 -15.52 -1.86 8.92
CA VAL A 327 -16.53 -2.66 9.64
C VAL A 327 -17.09 -3.75 8.74
N ALA A 328 -17.30 -4.94 9.27
CA ALA A 328 -17.99 -6.05 8.62
C ALA A 328 -19.05 -6.68 9.53
N LEU A 329 -20.15 -7.13 8.92
CA LEU A 329 -21.23 -7.88 9.55
C LEU A 329 -21.18 -9.31 9.05
N ILE A 330 -21.09 -10.24 9.97
CA ILE A 330 -21.08 -11.68 9.71
C ILE A 330 -22.37 -12.28 10.27
N LYS A 331 -22.89 -13.30 9.62
CA LYS A 331 -24.04 -14.12 10.05
C LYS A 331 -23.59 -15.54 10.28
N VAL A 332 -23.90 -16.08 11.46
CA VAL A 332 -23.78 -17.51 11.79
C VAL A 332 -25.15 -18.10 12.12
N PRO A 333 -25.36 -19.43 11.92
CA PRO A 333 -26.63 -20.09 12.20
C PRO A 333 -26.78 -20.41 13.71
N LEU A 334 -26.58 -19.39 14.57
CA LEU A 334 -26.72 -19.53 16.02
C LEU A 334 -27.78 -18.57 16.58
N LYS A 335 -28.47 -19.00 17.62
CA LYS A 335 -29.26 -18.13 18.49
C LYS A 335 -28.46 -17.80 19.76
N ILE A 336 -28.36 -16.50 20.07
CA ILE A 336 -27.65 -15.99 21.23
C ILE A 336 -28.64 -15.65 22.31
N THR A 337 -28.54 -16.29 23.44
CA THR A 337 -29.51 -16.08 24.56
C THR A 337 -29.19 -14.83 25.40
N ASN A 338 -27.91 -14.51 25.56
CA ASN A 338 -27.43 -13.41 26.38
C ASN A 338 -26.58 -12.45 25.54
N SER A 339 -27.21 -11.77 24.57
CA SER A 339 -26.51 -10.80 23.73
C SER A 339 -26.04 -9.57 24.53
N LEU A 340 -24.96 -8.96 24.05
CA LEU A 340 -24.36 -7.77 24.66
C LEU A 340 -25.30 -6.56 24.63
N SER A 341 -25.25 -5.76 25.67
CA SER A 341 -25.85 -4.43 25.68
C SER A 341 -25.04 -3.50 24.77
N LEU A 342 -25.71 -2.65 24.02
CA LEU A 342 -25.12 -1.75 23.03
C LEU A 342 -25.40 -0.30 23.44
N LYS A 343 -24.37 0.56 23.43
CA LYS A 343 -24.49 1.96 23.80
C LYS A 343 -23.84 2.85 22.72
N PHE A 344 -24.63 3.72 22.13
CA PHE A 344 -24.21 4.59 21.04
C PHE A 344 -23.61 5.93 21.48
N LYS A 345 -23.89 6.33 22.72
CA LYS A 345 -23.25 7.51 23.31
C LYS A 345 -21.86 7.13 23.83
N ILE A 346 -20.83 7.80 23.35
CA ILE A 346 -19.48 7.65 23.88
C ILE A 346 -19.45 8.28 25.27
N PRO A 347 -18.96 7.56 26.31
CA PRO A 347 -18.77 8.14 27.63
C PRO A 347 -17.75 9.29 27.62
N ASP A 348 -17.69 10.06 28.70
CA ASP A 348 -16.77 11.18 28.82
C ASP A 348 -15.30 10.71 28.95
N ILE A 349 -14.36 11.60 28.64
CA ILE A 349 -12.93 11.38 28.85
C ILE A 349 -12.68 11.02 30.31
N ALA A 350 -11.66 10.20 30.57
CA ALA A 350 -11.30 9.61 31.87
C ALA A 350 -12.30 8.57 32.41
N THR A 351 -13.33 8.16 31.62
CA THR A 351 -14.21 7.06 32.01
C THR A 351 -13.52 5.72 31.81
N ASP A 352 -13.64 4.82 32.79
CA ASP A 352 -13.16 3.43 32.72
C ASP A 352 -13.80 2.68 31.55
N VAL A 353 -12.95 1.97 30.79
CA VAL A 353 -13.34 1.12 29.67
C VAL A 353 -12.57 -0.20 29.68
N TYR A 354 -13.10 -1.21 29.00
CA TYR A 354 -12.50 -2.52 28.87
C TYR A 354 -12.46 -2.92 27.41
N ALA A 355 -11.27 -3.23 26.91
CA ALA A 355 -11.10 -3.79 25.58
C ALA A 355 -10.98 -5.31 25.68
N ALA A 356 -11.59 -6.03 24.73
CA ALA A 356 -11.52 -7.48 24.73
C ALA A 356 -11.31 -8.02 23.32
N GLY A 357 -10.62 -9.17 23.22
CA GLY A 357 -10.33 -9.84 21.98
C GLY A 357 -9.52 -11.10 22.16
N THR A 358 -9.15 -11.73 21.04
CA THR A 358 -8.30 -12.93 21.01
C THR A 358 -6.91 -12.52 20.53
N PRO A 359 -5.91 -12.42 21.42
CA PRO A 359 -4.55 -12.00 21.04
C PRO A 359 -3.83 -13.04 20.18
N ILE A 360 -2.60 -12.73 19.77
CA ILE A 360 -1.72 -13.45 18.82
C ILE A 360 -1.70 -14.99 19.00
N ASN A 361 -1.86 -15.47 20.22
CA ASN A 361 -1.91 -16.90 20.50
C ASN A 361 -3.35 -17.32 20.81
N GLU A 362 -3.98 -18.09 19.91
CA GLU A 362 -5.33 -18.63 20.09
C GLU A 362 -5.47 -19.43 21.41
N ALA A 363 -4.39 -20.01 21.91
CA ALA A 363 -4.37 -20.72 23.19
C ALA A 363 -4.64 -19.80 24.40
N LEU A 364 -4.40 -18.48 24.28
CA LEU A 364 -4.65 -17.53 25.35
C LEU A 364 -6.13 -17.17 25.53
N LYS A 365 -7.02 -17.65 24.65
CA LYS A 365 -8.47 -17.38 24.63
C LYS A 365 -8.79 -15.90 24.91
N THR A 366 -10.03 -15.52 25.04
CA THR A 366 -10.46 -14.12 25.19
C THR A 366 -9.74 -13.40 26.34
N THR A 367 -8.93 -12.42 25.97
CA THR A 367 -8.23 -11.53 26.90
C THR A 367 -9.03 -10.23 27.07
N VAL A 368 -9.10 -9.71 28.28
CA VAL A 368 -9.73 -8.42 28.62
C VAL A 368 -8.70 -7.52 29.27
N THR A 369 -8.59 -6.30 28.77
CA THR A 369 -7.71 -5.26 29.32
C THR A 369 -8.53 -4.08 29.78
N LYS A 370 -8.08 -3.39 30.84
CA LYS A 370 -8.72 -2.19 31.39
C LYS A 370 -7.91 -0.93 31.03
N GLY A 371 -8.61 0.17 30.80
CA GLY A 371 -8.06 1.51 30.60
C GLY A 371 -9.14 2.56 30.77
N ILE A 372 -8.88 3.76 30.28
CA ILE A 372 -9.83 4.89 30.27
C ILE A 372 -10.00 5.41 28.84
N ILE A 373 -11.06 6.17 28.59
CA ILE A 373 -11.16 6.99 27.39
C ILE A 373 -10.17 8.16 27.52
N SER A 374 -9.11 8.14 26.72
CA SER A 374 -8.06 9.17 26.75
C SER A 374 -8.42 10.38 25.89
N ASN A 375 -9.12 10.18 24.77
CA ASN A 375 -9.52 11.26 23.85
C ASN A 375 -10.55 10.75 22.82
N ILE A 376 -11.14 11.70 22.08
CA ILE A 376 -11.87 11.43 20.82
C ILE A 376 -11.07 12.04 19.69
N ARG A 377 -10.55 11.21 18.82
CA ARG A 377 -9.77 11.63 17.64
C ARG A 377 -10.66 11.74 16.42
N VAL A 378 -10.34 12.71 15.57
CA VAL A 378 -10.92 12.84 14.23
C VAL A 378 -9.79 12.70 13.23
N ASP A 379 -9.92 11.72 12.35
CA ASP A 379 -9.00 11.60 11.20
C ASP A 379 -9.23 12.76 10.24
N ASN A 380 -8.22 13.56 10.01
CA ASN A 380 -8.34 14.81 9.24
C ASN A 380 -8.75 14.56 7.79
N ALA A 381 -8.33 13.45 7.19
CA ALA A 381 -8.59 13.15 5.79
C ALA A 381 -9.99 12.57 5.54
N SER A 382 -10.41 11.62 6.38
CA SER A 382 -11.72 10.96 6.23
C SER A 382 -12.84 11.66 7.03
N GLY A 383 -12.48 12.46 8.03
CA GLY A 383 -13.40 13.03 9.01
C GLY A 383 -14.02 11.97 9.95
N LEU A 384 -13.49 10.75 9.94
CA LEU A 384 -13.95 9.65 10.77
C LEU A 384 -13.52 9.86 12.23
N LYS A 385 -14.43 9.57 13.16
CA LYS A 385 -14.15 9.65 14.59
C LYS A 385 -13.62 8.32 15.12
N PHE A 386 -12.71 8.39 16.09
CA PHE A 386 -12.20 7.25 16.83
C PHE A 386 -12.18 7.56 18.34
N ILE A 387 -12.53 6.57 19.14
CA ILE A 387 -12.30 6.61 20.58
C ILE A 387 -10.85 6.21 20.80
N GLN A 388 -10.07 7.04 21.50
CA GLN A 388 -8.72 6.71 21.94
C GLN A 388 -8.79 6.23 23.40
N SER A 389 -8.11 5.12 23.69
CA SER A 389 -7.99 4.55 25.03
C SER A 389 -6.57 4.03 25.28
N ASP A 390 -6.13 4.05 26.52
CA ASP A 390 -4.90 3.42 27.00
C ASP A 390 -5.09 1.93 27.35
N ALA A 391 -6.31 1.39 27.21
CA ALA A 391 -6.54 -0.06 27.31
C ALA A 391 -5.64 -0.79 26.32
N SER A 392 -4.81 -1.71 26.80
CA SER A 392 -3.84 -2.43 25.99
C SER A 392 -4.52 -3.25 24.90
N ILE A 393 -4.15 -3.03 23.64
CA ILE A 393 -4.56 -3.83 22.49
C ILE A 393 -3.33 -4.39 21.79
N SER A 394 -3.47 -5.59 21.26
CA SER A 394 -2.41 -6.34 20.57
C SER A 394 -2.94 -6.88 19.23
N PRO A 395 -2.07 -7.27 18.28
CA PRO A 395 -2.50 -8.00 17.11
C PRO A 395 -3.41 -9.18 17.48
N GLY A 396 -4.51 -9.36 16.73
CA GLY A 396 -5.58 -10.31 17.06
C GLY A 396 -6.76 -9.68 17.81
N ASN A 397 -6.59 -8.55 18.50
CA ASN A 397 -7.72 -7.84 19.13
C ASN A 397 -8.56 -7.03 18.12
N SER A 398 -8.09 -6.81 16.90
CA SER A 398 -8.84 -6.14 15.84
C SER A 398 -10.21 -6.78 15.63
N GLY A 399 -11.27 -5.96 15.62
CA GLY A 399 -12.66 -6.40 15.53
C GLY A 399 -13.32 -6.75 16.87
N GLY A 400 -12.55 -6.78 17.95
CA GLY A 400 -13.07 -7.00 19.31
C GLY A 400 -13.81 -5.78 19.87
N PRO A 401 -14.66 -5.95 20.88
CA PRO A 401 -15.45 -4.87 21.49
C PRO A 401 -14.67 -4.02 22.46
N LEU A 402 -15.02 -2.73 22.55
CA LEU A 402 -14.73 -1.85 23.67
C LEU A 402 -16.00 -1.70 24.50
N PHE A 403 -15.91 -1.96 25.79
CA PHE A 403 -16.99 -1.87 26.75
C PHE A 403 -16.86 -0.64 27.67
N ASP A 404 -17.98 -0.09 28.08
CA ASP A 404 -18.01 0.84 29.23
C ASP A 404 -17.93 0.07 30.56
N LYS A 405 -17.85 0.79 31.66
CA LYS A 405 -17.78 0.23 33.03
C LYS A 405 -19.00 -0.62 33.43
N PHE A 406 -20.08 -0.60 32.65
CA PHE A 406 -21.27 -1.42 32.88
C PHE A 406 -21.35 -2.64 31.93
N GLY A 407 -20.35 -2.83 31.07
CA GLY A 407 -20.31 -3.92 30.11
C GLY A 407 -21.13 -3.69 28.84
N SER A 408 -21.52 -2.46 28.57
CA SER A 408 -22.15 -2.11 27.29
C SER A 408 -21.11 -1.82 26.26
N VAL A 409 -21.27 -2.36 25.03
CA VAL A 409 -20.36 -2.11 23.90
C VAL A 409 -20.53 -0.67 23.43
N ILE A 410 -19.42 0.06 23.36
CA ILE A 410 -19.34 1.45 22.87
C ILE A 410 -18.53 1.62 21.60
N GLY A 411 -17.71 0.61 21.24
CA GLY A 411 -16.84 0.67 20.07
C GLY A 411 -16.26 -0.66 19.65
N ILE A 412 -15.50 -0.64 18.54
CA ILE A 412 -14.82 -1.78 17.94
C ILE A 412 -13.33 -1.49 17.85
N SER A 413 -12.48 -2.38 18.35
CA SER A 413 -11.01 -2.27 18.26
C SER A 413 -10.55 -2.28 16.81
N VAL A 414 -9.68 -1.32 16.42
CA VAL A 414 -9.11 -1.26 15.06
C VAL A 414 -7.64 -1.58 15.07
N ALA A 415 -6.87 -0.81 15.81
CA ALA A 415 -5.42 -0.89 15.81
C ALA A 415 -4.83 -0.16 17.01
N LYS A 416 -3.57 -0.49 17.31
CA LYS A 416 -2.71 0.34 18.12
C LYS A 416 -2.15 1.46 17.23
N TYR A 417 -2.27 2.70 17.68
CA TYR A 417 -1.60 3.82 17.01
C TYR A 417 -0.09 3.63 17.19
N ASN A 418 0.58 3.24 16.12
CA ASN A 418 2.02 2.98 16.06
C ASN A 418 2.57 1.90 17.00
N ALA A 419 2.84 0.73 16.43
CA ALA A 419 3.34 -0.43 17.18
C ALA A 419 4.73 -0.24 17.84
N ASN A 420 5.52 0.77 17.42
CA ASN A 420 6.93 0.85 17.82
C ASN A 420 7.28 2.00 18.77
N SER A 421 6.38 2.92 19.10
CA SER A 421 6.77 4.11 19.88
C SER A 421 5.76 4.70 20.86
N ALA A 422 4.53 4.17 20.93
CA ALA A 422 3.55 4.72 21.86
C ALA A 422 2.74 3.61 22.53
N GLU A 423 3.10 3.28 23.77
CA GLU A 423 2.21 2.52 24.66
C GLU A 423 0.97 3.35 25.01
N GLY A 424 -0.20 2.71 25.15
CA GLY A 424 -1.42 3.38 25.59
C GLY A 424 -2.21 4.13 24.51
N LEU A 425 -2.02 3.86 23.21
CA LEU A 425 -2.77 4.52 22.14
C LEU A 425 -3.62 3.51 21.34
N GLY A 426 -4.57 2.86 21.99
CA GLY A 426 -5.60 2.07 21.35
C GLY A 426 -6.65 2.93 20.65
N LEU A 427 -7.03 2.57 19.42
CA LEU A 427 -8.07 3.26 18.65
C LEU A 427 -9.26 2.32 18.41
N PHE A 428 -10.46 2.86 18.59
CA PHE A 428 -11.71 2.13 18.48
C PHE A 428 -12.71 2.91 17.62
N ILE A 429 -13.40 2.21 16.73
CA ILE A 429 -14.52 2.76 15.96
C ILE A 429 -15.70 2.95 16.90
N PRO A 430 -16.31 4.16 17.03
CA PRO A 430 -17.53 4.33 17.77
C PRO A 430 -18.64 3.40 17.25
N LEU A 431 -19.37 2.75 18.14
CA LEU A 431 -20.41 1.77 17.77
C LEU A 431 -21.49 2.40 16.88
N LYS A 432 -21.86 3.66 17.13
CA LYS A 432 -22.81 4.41 16.31
C LYS A 432 -22.37 4.51 14.85
N ASP A 433 -21.09 4.80 14.63
CA ASP A 433 -20.54 4.95 13.30
C ASP A 433 -20.45 3.59 12.59
N ALA A 434 -20.10 2.53 13.33
CA ALA A 434 -20.08 1.17 12.81
C ALA A 434 -21.46 0.74 12.32
N PHE A 435 -22.49 0.95 13.11
CA PHE A 435 -23.89 0.64 12.75
C PHE A 435 -24.36 1.42 11.52
N SER A 436 -24.08 2.72 11.48
CA SER A 436 -24.43 3.57 10.34
C SER A 436 -23.73 3.11 9.05
N ALA A 437 -22.45 2.72 9.14
CA ALA A 437 -21.65 2.33 7.97
C ALA A 437 -22.17 1.05 7.28
N ILE A 438 -22.79 0.14 8.03
CA ILE A 438 -23.34 -1.13 7.52
C ILE A 438 -24.87 -1.18 7.55
N LYS A 439 -25.54 -0.04 7.78
CA LYS A 439 -27.02 0.06 7.86
C LYS A 439 -27.65 -0.98 8.81
N LEU A 440 -27.10 -1.02 10.02
CA LEU A 440 -27.60 -1.84 11.11
C LEU A 440 -28.32 -0.93 12.12
N SER A 441 -29.45 -1.36 12.65
CA SER A 441 -30.20 -0.63 13.67
C SER A 441 -30.75 -1.58 14.73
N ILE A 442 -31.14 -1.00 15.85
CA ILE A 442 -31.86 -1.72 16.92
C ILE A 442 -33.35 -1.60 16.69
N LYS A 443 -34.08 -2.71 16.93
CA LYS A 443 -35.55 -2.71 16.92
C LYS A 443 -36.10 -1.90 18.07
#